data_6d3252703d82e7a1aefefc50447c5662
#
_entry.id   6d3252703d82e7a1aefefc50447c5662
#
_cell.length_a   1.000
_cell.length_b   1.000
_cell.length_c   1.000
_cell.angle_alpha   90.00
_cell.angle_beta   90.00
_cell.angle_gamma   90.00
#
_symmetry.space_group_name_H-M   'P 1'
#
loop_
_entity.id
_entity.type
_entity.pdbx_description
1 polymer ?
#
loop_
_entity_poly.entity_id
_entity_poly.type
_entity_poly.pdbx_seq_one_letter_code
_entity_poly.pdbx_strand_id
1 'polypeptide(L)'
;MCLLYDWGIEMEQILNTLYLGSLLDGYTITKHQAIQHIVNLSQFSYPCESRPVTHAPFPDETYIHPELWQRLVLMLEGLLHTTTVLVHCRLGVSRSPALVAAYLAKIQQTTPWEALKYIRAKRPMVSPHTETWKGVMEWWKVCGIN
;
A
#
# COMPACT_ATOMS: atom_id res chain seq x y z
N MET A 1 -21.72 18.95 8.29
CA MET A 1 -21.22 19.13 6.96
C MET A 1 -19.73 18.83 6.82
N CYS A 2 -18.92 19.59 7.48
CA CYS A 2 -17.47 19.38 7.41
C CYS A 2 -17.01 18.06 7.98
N LEU A 3 -17.80 17.50 8.87
CA LEU A 3 -17.48 16.22 9.50
C LEU A 3 -17.35 15.08 8.49
N LEU A 4 -18.06 15.17 7.37
CA LEU A 4 -17.99 14.14 6.34
C LEU A 4 -16.63 14.14 5.63
N TYR A 5 -15.93 15.25 5.65
CA TYR A 5 -14.65 15.35 4.98
C TYR A 5 -13.50 14.81 5.80
N ASP A 6 -13.72 14.70 7.11
CA ASP A 6 -12.68 14.17 7.98
C ASP A 6 -12.62 12.65 7.94
N TRP A 7 -13.59 12.03 7.29
CA TRP A 7 -13.77 10.58 7.35
C TRP A 7 -13.04 9.81 6.28
N GLY A 8 -12.52 10.31 5.32
CA GLY A 8 -11.92 9.52 4.28
C GLY A 8 -10.54 9.97 3.92
N ILE A 9 -10.09 11.05 4.52
CA ILE A 9 -8.85 11.68 4.12
C ILE A 9 -7.83 11.48 5.22
N GLU A 10 -7.62 10.22 5.58
CA GLU A 10 -6.70 9.92 6.65
C GLU A 10 -5.70 8.87 6.22
N MET A 11 -4.80 9.27 5.33
CA MET A 11 -3.65 8.42 5.05
C MET A 11 -2.69 8.50 6.23
N GLU A 12 -2.00 7.40 6.46
CA GLU A 12 -0.99 7.30 7.52
C GLU A 12 0.41 7.35 6.92
N GLN A 13 1.28 8.11 7.55
CA GLN A 13 2.69 8.05 7.21
C GLN A 13 3.31 6.83 7.89
N ILE A 14 3.81 5.92 7.08
CA ILE A 14 4.40 4.66 7.56
C ILE A 14 5.92 4.82 7.72
N LEU A 15 6.55 5.41 6.74
CA LEU A 15 7.97 5.79 6.76
C LEU A 15 8.07 7.23 6.26
N ASN A 16 9.26 7.81 6.32
CA ASN A 16 9.45 9.20 5.87
C ASN A 16 8.97 9.42 4.44
N THR A 17 9.07 8.42 3.58
CA THR A 17 8.72 8.52 2.16
C THR A 17 7.57 7.62 1.76
N LEU A 18 6.91 6.96 2.71
CA LEU A 18 5.86 5.99 2.40
C LEU A 18 4.60 6.26 3.20
N TYR A 19 3.52 6.45 2.48
CA TYR A 19 2.20 6.68 3.05
C TYR A 19 1.24 5.59 2.60
N LEU A 20 0.27 5.28 3.43
CA LEU A 20 -0.74 4.25 3.22
C LEU A 20 -2.12 4.88 3.40
N GLY A 21 -3.01 4.64 2.45
CA GLY A 21 -4.34 5.23 2.52
C GLY A 21 -5.39 4.52 1.69
N SER A 22 -6.48 5.24 1.43
CA SER A 22 -7.65 4.77 0.69
C SER A 22 -7.73 5.39 -0.69
N LEU A 23 -8.69 4.90 -1.49
CA LEU A 23 -9.00 5.49 -2.80
C LEU A 23 -9.36 6.97 -2.66
N LEU A 24 -10.11 7.33 -1.62
CA LEU A 24 -10.48 8.72 -1.39
C LEU A 24 -9.25 9.59 -1.12
N ASP A 25 -8.29 9.07 -0.37
CA ASP A 25 -7.03 9.76 -0.14
C ASP A 25 -6.29 10.05 -1.45
N GLY A 26 -6.21 9.04 -2.33
CA GLY A 26 -5.59 9.22 -3.64
C GLY A 26 -6.34 10.22 -4.51
N TYR A 27 -7.67 10.13 -4.51
CA TYR A 27 -8.52 11.00 -5.30
C TYR A 27 -8.40 12.47 -4.86
N THR A 28 -8.23 12.72 -3.56
CA THR A 28 -8.18 14.08 -3.00
C THR A 28 -6.76 14.56 -2.70
N ILE A 29 -5.77 13.92 -3.30
CA ILE A 29 -4.35 14.08 -2.95
C ILE A 29 -3.79 15.49 -3.20
N THR A 30 -4.46 16.31 -3.98
CA THR A 30 -3.94 17.61 -4.40
C THR A 30 -3.48 18.49 -3.25
N LYS A 31 -4.01 18.26 -2.05
CA LYS A 31 -3.65 19.05 -0.86
C LYS A 31 -2.37 18.58 -0.18
N HIS A 32 -1.85 17.40 -0.56
CA HIS A 32 -0.69 16.79 0.09
C HIS A 32 0.53 16.88 -0.81
N GLN A 33 1.22 18.00 -0.75
CA GLN A 33 2.35 18.27 -1.64
C GLN A 33 3.55 17.37 -1.38
N ALA A 34 3.62 16.76 -0.20
CA ALA A 34 4.71 15.83 0.10
C ALA A 34 4.67 14.58 -0.77
N ILE A 35 3.47 14.14 -1.18
CA ILE A 35 3.32 12.93 -2.00
C ILE A 35 3.68 13.26 -3.45
N GLN A 36 4.67 12.55 -3.97
CA GLN A 36 5.18 12.77 -5.32
C GLN A 36 4.71 11.73 -6.33
N HIS A 37 4.28 10.56 -5.86
CA HIS A 37 3.83 9.47 -6.71
C HIS A 37 2.75 8.69 -5.99
N ILE A 38 1.77 8.18 -6.72
CA ILE A 38 0.68 7.38 -6.16
C ILE A 38 0.75 5.98 -6.77
N VAL A 39 0.59 4.96 -5.92
CA VAL A 39 0.39 3.58 -6.35
C VAL A 39 -1.04 3.19 -6.01
N ASN A 40 -1.84 2.99 -7.03
CA ASN A 40 -3.25 2.63 -6.92
C ASN A 40 -3.41 1.14 -7.20
N LEU A 41 -3.73 0.37 -6.17
CA LEU A 41 -3.95 -1.08 -6.27
C LEU A 41 -5.42 -1.43 -6.46
N SER A 42 -6.32 -0.45 -6.42
CA SER A 42 -7.74 -0.69 -6.61
C SER A 42 -8.07 -0.88 -8.08
N GLN A 43 -9.26 -1.40 -8.33
CA GLN A 43 -9.76 -1.56 -9.69
C GLN A 43 -10.26 -0.25 -10.31
N PHE A 44 -10.35 0.79 -9.50
CA PHE A 44 -10.87 2.09 -9.95
C PHE A 44 -9.72 2.99 -10.35
N SER A 45 -9.80 3.54 -11.55
CA SER A 45 -8.89 4.59 -11.99
C SER A 45 -9.55 5.96 -11.83
N TYR A 46 -8.73 6.99 -11.75
CA TYR A 46 -9.20 8.37 -11.64
C TYR A 46 -8.16 9.29 -12.28
N PRO A 47 -8.59 10.45 -12.78
CA PRO A 47 -7.64 11.41 -13.32
C PRO A 47 -6.83 12.05 -12.19
N CYS A 48 -5.53 12.22 -12.41
CA CYS A 48 -4.66 12.92 -11.48
C CYS A 48 -3.61 13.65 -12.32
N GLU A 49 -3.76 14.96 -12.41
CA GLU A 49 -2.83 15.78 -13.20
C GLU A 49 -1.65 16.28 -12.38
N SER A 50 -1.77 16.28 -11.06
CA SER A 50 -0.78 16.88 -10.18
C SER A 50 0.48 16.02 -10.00
N ARG A 51 0.36 14.71 -10.17
CA ARG A 51 1.48 13.78 -10.00
C ARG A 51 1.20 12.45 -10.70
N PRO A 52 2.25 11.67 -11.02
CA PRO A 52 2.05 10.38 -11.68
C PRO A 52 1.39 9.36 -10.77
N VAL A 53 0.58 8.50 -11.39
CA VAL A 53 -0.09 7.38 -10.73
C VAL A 53 0.33 6.09 -11.44
N THR A 54 0.87 5.15 -10.67
CA THR A 54 1.06 3.79 -11.15
C THR A 54 -0.19 3.00 -10.78
N HIS A 55 -0.97 2.61 -11.77
CA HIS A 55 -2.16 1.80 -11.55
C HIS A 55 -1.80 0.33 -11.73
N ALA A 56 -1.80 -0.40 -10.64
CA ALA A 56 -1.41 -1.82 -10.61
C ALA A 56 -2.53 -2.63 -9.95
N PRO A 57 -3.71 -2.70 -10.58
CA PRO A 57 -4.88 -3.30 -9.96
C PRO A 57 -4.76 -4.81 -9.85
N PHE A 58 -5.26 -5.35 -8.75
CA PHE A 58 -5.53 -6.76 -8.62
C PHE A 58 -6.79 -6.94 -7.77
N PRO A 59 -7.50 -8.08 -7.94
CA PRO A 59 -8.77 -8.27 -7.24
C PRO A 59 -8.59 -8.31 -5.73
N ASP A 60 -9.54 -7.69 -5.02
CA ASP A 60 -9.59 -7.82 -3.57
C ASP A 60 -10.00 -9.24 -3.20
N GLU A 61 -9.68 -9.64 -1.97
CA GLU A 61 -10.09 -10.92 -1.39
C GLU A 61 -9.69 -12.12 -2.24
N THR A 62 -8.55 -12.01 -2.95
CA THR A 62 -8.12 -13.02 -3.92
C THR A 62 -6.67 -13.41 -3.66
N TYR A 63 -6.38 -14.67 -3.84
CA TYR A 63 -5.01 -15.17 -3.81
C TYR A 63 -4.26 -14.68 -5.04
N ILE A 64 -3.08 -14.10 -4.82
CA ILE A 64 -2.22 -13.61 -5.88
C ILE A 64 -0.90 -14.39 -5.82
N HIS A 65 -0.44 -14.83 -6.97
CA HIS A 65 0.77 -15.64 -7.08
C HIS A 65 2.00 -14.87 -6.56
N PRO A 66 2.94 -15.57 -5.88
CA PRO A 66 4.16 -14.94 -5.35
C PRO A 66 4.96 -14.11 -6.36
N GLU A 67 4.98 -14.50 -7.63
CA GLU A 67 5.67 -13.70 -8.66
C GLU A 67 5.09 -12.30 -8.81
N LEU A 68 3.78 -12.15 -8.70
CA LEU A 68 3.17 -10.83 -8.78
C LEU A 68 3.53 -10.01 -7.55
N TRP A 69 3.53 -10.63 -6.37
CA TRP A 69 3.99 -9.94 -5.15
C TRP A 69 5.43 -9.47 -5.30
N GLN A 70 6.30 -10.29 -5.89
CA GLN A 70 7.68 -9.89 -6.13
C GLN A 70 7.76 -8.67 -7.04
N ARG A 71 6.98 -8.64 -8.11
CA ARG A 71 6.94 -7.48 -9.01
C ARG A 71 6.42 -6.23 -8.32
N LEU A 72 5.38 -6.38 -7.51
CA LEU A 72 4.81 -5.24 -6.78
C LEU A 72 5.80 -4.69 -5.76
N VAL A 73 6.47 -5.56 -5.02
CA VAL A 73 7.46 -5.13 -4.03
C VAL A 73 8.63 -4.42 -4.72
N LEU A 74 9.14 -4.97 -5.82
CA LEU A 74 10.24 -4.35 -6.55
C LEU A 74 9.84 -3.02 -7.17
N MET A 75 8.62 -2.91 -7.67
CA MET A 75 8.09 -1.66 -8.20
C MET A 75 8.04 -0.59 -7.11
N LEU A 76 7.50 -0.93 -5.94
CA LEU A 76 7.41 0.01 -4.84
C LEU A 76 8.80 0.40 -4.34
N GLU A 77 9.69 -0.56 -4.20
CA GLU A 77 11.07 -0.29 -3.80
C GLU A 77 11.75 0.69 -4.75
N GLY A 78 11.58 0.48 -6.05
CA GLY A 78 12.13 1.38 -7.06
C GLY A 78 11.61 2.79 -6.95
N LEU A 79 10.30 2.95 -6.76
CA LEU A 79 9.71 4.28 -6.61
C LEU A 79 10.20 4.99 -5.35
N LEU A 80 10.36 4.26 -4.27
CA LEU A 80 10.78 4.83 -3.00
C LEU A 80 12.26 5.26 -2.97
N HIS A 81 13.05 4.84 -3.95
CA HIS A 81 14.42 5.34 -4.08
C HIS A 81 14.47 6.83 -4.38
N THR A 82 13.48 7.36 -5.08
CA THR A 82 13.52 8.73 -5.57
C THR A 82 12.29 9.56 -5.25
N THR A 83 11.20 8.95 -4.78
CA THR A 83 9.95 9.68 -4.58
C THR A 83 9.30 9.32 -3.25
N THR A 84 8.45 10.23 -2.78
CA THR A 84 7.54 9.97 -1.67
C THR A 84 6.24 9.43 -2.24
N VAL A 85 5.81 8.28 -1.75
CA VAL A 85 4.75 7.49 -2.37
C VAL A 85 3.57 7.31 -1.43
N LEU A 86 2.36 7.49 -1.96
CA LEU A 86 1.13 7.00 -1.34
C LEU A 86 0.75 5.69 -2.00
N VAL A 87 0.61 4.63 -1.22
CA VAL A 87 0.06 3.35 -1.69
C VAL A 87 -1.36 3.26 -1.18
N HIS A 88 -2.31 3.02 -2.06
CA HIS A 88 -3.70 2.86 -1.65
C HIS A 88 -4.39 1.75 -2.42
N CYS A 89 -5.46 1.23 -1.85
CA CYS A 89 -6.43 0.38 -2.52
C CYS A 89 -7.79 1.07 -2.37
N ARG A 90 -8.88 0.34 -2.16
CA ARG A 90 -10.18 0.99 -1.99
C ARG A 90 -10.31 1.64 -0.62
N LEU A 91 -10.14 0.86 0.45
CA LEU A 91 -10.34 1.33 1.82
C LEU A 91 -9.05 1.51 2.61
N GLY A 92 -7.93 1.03 2.09
CA GLY A 92 -6.68 1.04 2.83
C GLY A 92 -6.66 0.05 3.97
N VAL A 93 -7.39 -1.07 3.83
CA VAL A 93 -7.57 -2.07 4.87
C VAL A 93 -6.86 -3.38 4.53
N SER A 94 -6.84 -3.78 3.27
CA SER A 94 -6.38 -5.12 2.87
C SER A 94 -5.22 -5.09 1.88
N ARG A 95 -5.48 -4.70 0.62
CA ARG A 95 -4.48 -4.82 -0.47
C ARG A 95 -3.26 -3.93 -0.27
N SER A 96 -3.48 -2.67 0.00
CA SER A 96 -2.37 -1.74 0.19
C SER A 96 -1.57 -2.04 1.45
N PRO A 97 -2.19 -2.37 2.60
CA PRO A 97 -1.40 -2.80 3.76
C PRO A 97 -0.61 -4.08 3.49
N ALA A 98 -1.14 -5.01 2.71
CA ALA A 98 -0.43 -6.24 2.38
C ALA A 98 0.85 -5.93 1.59
N LEU A 99 0.77 -5.04 0.60
CA LEU A 99 1.95 -4.66 -0.16
C LEU A 99 2.97 -3.91 0.71
N VAL A 100 2.50 -2.99 1.53
CA VAL A 100 3.39 -2.23 2.41
C VAL A 100 4.06 -3.17 3.41
N ALA A 101 3.32 -4.15 3.97
CA ALA A 101 3.90 -5.13 4.88
C ALA A 101 4.97 -5.98 4.19
N ALA A 102 4.71 -6.43 2.97
CA ALA A 102 5.69 -7.19 2.20
C ALA A 102 6.97 -6.37 1.96
N TYR A 103 6.81 -5.13 1.54
CA TYR A 103 7.94 -4.24 1.32
C TYR A 103 8.75 -4.01 2.60
N LEU A 104 8.09 -3.71 3.71
CA LEU A 104 8.76 -3.49 4.99
C LEU A 104 9.50 -4.74 5.46
N ALA A 105 8.88 -5.90 5.30
CA ALA A 105 9.51 -7.17 5.69
C ALA A 105 10.83 -7.35 4.94
N LYS A 106 10.84 -7.01 3.66
CA LYS A 106 12.05 -7.13 2.84
C LYS A 106 13.14 -6.17 3.30
N ILE A 107 12.83 -4.89 3.41
CA ILE A 107 13.86 -3.89 3.70
C ILE A 107 14.36 -3.93 5.14
N GLN A 108 13.52 -4.36 6.07
CA GLN A 108 13.87 -4.44 7.48
C GLN A 108 14.34 -5.83 7.89
N GLN A 109 14.34 -6.78 6.96
CA GLN A 109 14.73 -8.17 7.21
C GLN A 109 13.97 -8.77 8.38
N THR A 110 12.65 -8.56 8.34
CA THR A 110 11.73 -9.09 9.34
C THR A 110 10.61 -9.87 8.64
N THR A 111 9.69 -10.43 9.40
CA THR A 111 8.57 -11.17 8.83
C THR A 111 7.46 -10.22 8.41
N PRO A 112 6.61 -10.63 7.43
CA PRO A 112 5.43 -9.83 7.10
C PRO A 112 4.50 -9.60 8.31
N TRP A 113 4.43 -10.55 9.24
CA TRP A 113 3.64 -10.39 10.46
C TRP A 113 4.17 -9.27 11.34
N GLU A 114 5.47 -9.20 11.53
CA GLU A 114 6.07 -8.11 12.31
C GLU A 114 5.84 -6.77 11.63
N ALA A 115 5.98 -6.73 10.30
CA ALA A 115 5.69 -5.53 9.54
C ALA A 115 4.23 -5.12 9.67
N LEU A 116 3.31 -6.09 9.64
CA LEU A 116 1.89 -5.81 9.78
C LEU A 116 1.55 -5.24 11.15
N LYS A 117 2.20 -5.74 12.21
CA LYS A 117 2.02 -5.16 13.54
C LYS A 117 2.44 -3.69 13.59
N TYR A 118 3.56 -3.37 12.96
CA TYR A 118 4.04 -1.99 12.88
C TYR A 118 3.02 -1.10 12.16
N ILE A 119 2.46 -1.58 11.06
CA ILE A 119 1.45 -0.85 10.30
C ILE A 119 0.17 -0.65 11.13
N ARG A 120 -0.28 -1.71 11.82
CA ARG A 120 -1.49 -1.64 12.67
C ARG A 120 -1.36 -0.65 13.81
N ALA A 121 -0.16 -0.46 14.33
CA ALA A 121 0.06 0.53 15.37
C ALA A 121 -0.27 1.95 14.87
N LYS A 122 -0.10 2.19 13.57
CA LYS A 122 -0.38 3.48 12.94
C LYS A 122 -1.76 3.56 12.33
N ARG A 123 -2.28 2.44 11.85
CA ARG A 123 -3.57 2.34 11.16
C ARG A 123 -4.32 1.10 11.67
N PRO A 124 -5.04 1.22 12.80
CA PRO A 124 -5.58 0.04 13.50
C PRO A 124 -6.58 -0.79 12.70
N MET A 125 -7.29 -0.19 11.72
CA MET A 125 -8.28 -0.93 10.95
C MET A 125 -7.66 -1.88 9.92
N VAL A 126 -6.34 -1.89 9.75
CA VAL A 126 -5.67 -2.74 8.77
C VAL A 126 -5.92 -4.22 9.07
N SER A 127 -6.42 -4.92 8.07
CA SER A 127 -6.74 -6.34 8.17
C SER A 127 -6.71 -6.96 6.77
N PRO A 128 -5.55 -7.41 6.29
CA PRO A 128 -5.48 -8.06 4.98
C PRO A 128 -6.36 -9.30 4.94
N HIS A 129 -7.10 -9.44 3.84
CA HIS A 129 -7.92 -10.63 3.62
C HIS A 129 -7.06 -11.87 3.62
N THR A 130 -7.60 -12.98 4.12
CA THR A 130 -6.87 -14.25 4.29
C THR A 130 -6.21 -14.70 2.98
N GLU A 131 -6.92 -14.65 1.87
CA GLU A 131 -6.37 -15.09 0.58
C GLU A 131 -5.27 -14.16 0.07
N THR A 132 -5.42 -12.85 0.26
CA THR A 132 -4.38 -11.88 -0.07
C THR A 132 -3.13 -12.14 0.76
N TRP A 133 -3.31 -12.34 2.05
CA TRP A 133 -2.20 -12.56 2.97
C TRP A 133 -1.47 -13.88 2.72
N LYS A 134 -2.21 -14.91 2.31
CA LYS A 134 -1.60 -16.19 1.94
C LYS A 134 -0.56 -16.02 0.85
N GLY A 135 -0.88 -15.23 -0.18
CA GLY A 135 0.07 -14.94 -1.26
C GLY A 135 1.31 -14.20 -0.76
N VAL A 136 1.13 -13.24 0.13
CA VAL A 136 2.26 -12.51 0.74
C VAL A 136 3.17 -13.47 1.51
N MET A 137 2.60 -14.37 2.31
CA MET A 137 3.38 -15.30 3.10
C MET A 137 4.13 -16.30 2.22
N GLU A 138 3.52 -16.77 1.14
CA GLU A 138 4.20 -17.64 0.19
C GLU A 138 5.32 -16.91 -0.53
N TRP A 139 5.07 -15.68 -0.95
CA TRP A 139 6.11 -14.84 -1.53
C TRP A 139 7.30 -14.68 -0.58
N TRP A 140 7.02 -14.39 0.68
CA TRP A 140 8.07 -14.17 1.66
C TRP A 140 8.93 -15.40 1.84
N LYS A 141 8.36 -16.60 1.86
CA LYS A 141 9.10 -17.84 1.99
C LYS A 141 10.03 -18.10 0.80
N VAL A 142 9.63 -17.67 -0.39
CA VAL A 142 10.37 -17.96 -1.62
C VAL A 142 11.35 -16.82 -1.96
N CYS A 143 10.91 -15.59 -1.85
CA CYS A 143 11.66 -14.43 -2.34
C CYS A 143 12.06 -13.45 -1.24
N GLY A 144 11.31 -13.41 -0.17
CA GLY A 144 11.48 -12.36 0.85
C GLY A 144 12.51 -12.65 1.90
N ILE A 145 12.86 -13.92 2.11
CA ILE A 145 13.79 -14.33 3.16
C ILE A 145 15.24 -13.97 2.81
N ASN A 146 15.52 -13.96 1.54
CA ASN A 146 16.88 -13.66 1.05
C ASN A 146 17.10 -12.14 0.92
#